data_6e377442a75a097dc60594bc67a42294
#
_entry.id   6e377442a75a097dc60594bc67a42294
#
_cell.length_a   1.000
_cell.length_b   1.000
_cell.length_c   1.000
_cell.angle_alpha   90.00
_cell.angle_beta   90.00
_cell.angle_gamma   90.00
#
_symmetry.space_group_name_H-M   'P 1'
#
loop_
_entity.id
_entity.type
_entity.pdbx_description
1 polymer ?
#
loop_
_entity_poly.entity_id
_entity_poly.type
_entity_poly.pdbx_seq_one_letter_code
_entity_poly.pdbx_strand_id
1 'polypeptide(L)'
;MPSDHVNDYGVSYKNRDAKMTSSLSFVRKRSLTLFAFSLRMFFMGVEFAVIFPSVWLYLQTFHVDYWYLGLVLSAYNMVGIVSTVLVGRLADATRKIRLTGFIWNLAEIAGNFVYALHFHVTLPLFGRMIAGFGEGYISAMWGELARVTTKEQRTRYFAILKGSNLLGAAIGPALNLFLKKFDFYIGSWHIDFRTSPGFFMGAVWIVLTLMMLVLVYDLSSEIKAKPGYELLLQENSDDIPDGVGSLLSGAITPQEPGKEEAKTIVAEEATEVDKSEKTSLQEKSVEPAMLGQPHEPATFRSAMNDMFTKFEVNVLVYLLFFMYVTHTCLQGITPLVADHMLHWDETTISLVYTVWGLEIIVVLLVVWLVAPKIDDRVILLSAVICGALASVSLIILSYSNPLSKLCYYSFLVTIFLGGVGISITVVVGRSLVSKHTLPENQGLVHAILTSFNRMAGLTGPLFGSSLYTHKTVMGCLIAAVQFIGLVLVIVAFRRLKVVNN
;
A
#
# COMPACT_ATOMS: atom_id res chain seq x y z
N MET A 1 24.25 -47.10 -29.88
CA MET A 1 24.40 -46.70 -28.50
C MET A 1 25.22 -45.44 -28.45
N PRO A 2 24.72 -44.28 -28.08
CA PRO A 2 25.55 -43.08 -27.96
C PRO A 2 26.28 -43.11 -26.62
N SER A 3 27.58 -42.93 -26.67
CA SER A 3 28.50 -42.90 -25.54
C SER A 3 28.25 -41.67 -24.66
N ASP A 4 27.98 -41.91 -23.36
CA ASP A 4 27.93 -40.89 -22.32
C ASP A 4 29.35 -40.32 -22.12
N HIS A 5 29.58 -39.08 -22.53
CA HIS A 5 30.77 -38.32 -22.13
C HIS A 5 30.57 -37.80 -20.70
N VAL A 6 31.26 -38.44 -19.76
CA VAL A 6 31.37 -37.99 -18.35
C VAL A 6 32.69 -37.23 -18.23
N ASN A 7 32.66 -35.97 -17.86
CA ASN A 7 33.85 -35.20 -17.49
C ASN A 7 34.26 -35.51 -16.05
N ASP A 8 35.55 -35.28 -15.71
CA ASP A 8 36.22 -35.58 -14.42
C ASP A 8 35.57 -35.03 -13.13
N TYR A 9 34.45 -34.28 -13.25
CA TYR A 9 33.66 -33.78 -12.13
C TYR A 9 32.29 -34.46 -11.98
N GLY A 10 32.02 -35.57 -12.67
CA GLY A 10 30.86 -36.44 -12.41
C GLY A 10 29.48 -35.87 -12.67
N VAL A 11 29.33 -34.72 -13.32
CA VAL A 11 28.04 -34.08 -13.60
C VAL A 11 27.65 -34.27 -15.05
N SER A 12 26.63 -35.08 -15.29
CA SER A 12 26.06 -35.32 -16.62
C SER A 12 25.49 -34.03 -17.23
N TYR A 13 25.87 -33.70 -18.46
CA TYR A 13 25.38 -32.56 -19.25
C TYR A 13 23.84 -32.55 -19.36
N LYS A 14 23.24 -33.72 -19.46
CA LYS A 14 21.77 -33.87 -19.53
C LYS A 14 21.03 -33.34 -18.29
N ASN A 15 21.66 -33.42 -17.10
CA ASN A 15 21.13 -32.86 -15.86
C ASN A 15 21.30 -31.33 -15.79
N ARG A 16 22.31 -30.78 -16.44
CA ARG A 16 22.56 -29.34 -16.49
C ARG A 16 21.54 -28.63 -17.38
N ASP A 17 21.25 -29.17 -18.57
CA ASP A 17 20.27 -28.60 -19.50
C ASP A 17 18.83 -28.71 -18.94
N ALA A 18 18.50 -29.85 -18.33
CA ALA A 18 17.19 -30.01 -17.65
C ALA A 18 17.03 -29.06 -16.44
N LYS A 19 18.09 -28.80 -15.70
CA LYS A 19 18.10 -27.83 -14.58
C LYS A 19 17.99 -26.40 -15.10
N MET A 20 18.68 -26.06 -16.19
CA MET A 20 18.65 -24.74 -16.81
C MET A 20 17.27 -24.42 -17.43
N THR A 21 16.65 -25.35 -18.16
CA THR A 21 15.31 -25.19 -18.73
C THR A 21 14.22 -25.09 -17.64
N SER A 22 14.33 -25.86 -16.54
CA SER A 22 13.42 -25.76 -15.39
C SER A 22 13.55 -24.43 -14.63
N SER A 23 14.76 -23.90 -14.52
CA SER A 23 15.09 -22.62 -13.92
C SER A 23 14.48 -21.44 -14.71
N LEU A 24 14.69 -21.41 -16.01
CA LEU A 24 14.10 -20.40 -16.92
C LEU A 24 12.56 -20.44 -16.90
N SER A 25 11.98 -21.64 -16.81
CA SER A 25 10.52 -21.79 -16.66
C SER A 25 10.01 -21.20 -15.36
N PHE A 26 10.71 -21.38 -14.23
CA PHE A 26 10.32 -20.83 -12.94
C PHE A 26 10.43 -19.30 -12.91
N VAL A 27 11.50 -18.72 -13.41
CA VAL A 27 11.69 -17.26 -13.50
C VAL A 27 10.59 -16.61 -14.34
N ARG A 28 10.25 -17.20 -15.49
CA ARG A 28 9.15 -16.72 -16.34
C ARG A 28 7.81 -16.78 -15.63
N LYS A 29 7.47 -17.89 -14.95
CA LYS A 29 6.24 -18.02 -14.16
C LYS A 29 6.17 -16.97 -13.06
N ARG A 30 7.29 -16.71 -12.34
CA ARG A 30 7.38 -15.68 -11.31
C ARG A 30 7.11 -14.30 -11.89
N SER A 31 7.76 -13.93 -12.99
CA SER A 31 7.55 -12.63 -13.65
C SER A 31 6.10 -12.43 -14.10
N LEU A 32 5.47 -13.46 -14.70
CA LEU A 32 4.07 -13.41 -15.11
C LEU A 32 3.12 -13.23 -13.91
N THR A 33 3.37 -13.96 -12.82
CA THR A 33 2.57 -13.84 -11.58
C THR A 33 2.70 -12.45 -10.97
N LEU A 34 3.92 -11.90 -10.91
CA LEU A 34 4.17 -10.56 -10.37
C LEU A 34 3.57 -9.46 -11.25
N PHE A 35 3.60 -9.63 -12.56
CA PHE A 35 2.91 -8.74 -13.50
C PHE A 35 1.38 -8.75 -13.27
N ALA A 36 0.78 -9.94 -13.16
CA ALA A 36 -0.64 -10.09 -12.87
C ALA A 36 -1.03 -9.45 -11.51
N PHE A 37 -0.19 -9.60 -10.49
CA PHE A 37 -0.38 -8.96 -9.20
C PHE A 37 -0.30 -7.42 -9.29
N SER A 38 0.67 -6.89 -10.05
CA SER A 38 0.80 -5.43 -10.25
C SER A 38 -0.44 -4.85 -10.96
N LEU A 39 -0.94 -5.53 -11.98
CA LEU A 39 -2.13 -5.10 -12.69
C LEU A 39 -3.40 -5.20 -11.82
N ARG A 40 -3.52 -6.25 -11.01
CA ARG A 40 -4.60 -6.37 -10.02
C ARG A 40 -4.54 -5.24 -8.99
N MET A 41 -3.36 -4.91 -8.46
CA MET A 41 -3.17 -3.80 -7.53
C MET A 41 -3.54 -2.45 -8.15
N PHE A 42 -3.21 -2.24 -9.43
CA PHE A 42 -3.60 -1.04 -10.17
C PHE A 42 -5.12 -0.91 -10.24
N PHE A 43 -5.83 -1.93 -10.70
CA PHE A 43 -7.28 -1.87 -10.82
C PHE A 43 -8.01 -1.86 -9.48
N MET A 44 -7.44 -2.43 -8.43
CA MET A 44 -7.96 -2.26 -7.07
C MET A 44 -7.87 -0.79 -6.61
N GLY A 45 -6.80 -0.08 -6.99
CA GLY A 45 -6.70 1.36 -6.78
C GLY A 45 -7.75 2.15 -7.57
N VAL A 46 -7.94 1.81 -8.85
CA VAL A 46 -8.98 2.39 -9.70
C VAL A 46 -10.36 2.19 -9.07
N GLU A 47 -10.70 0.96 -8.69
CA GLU A 47 -11.99 0.62 -8.08
C GLU A 47 -12.28 1.42 -6.82
N PHE A 48 -11.27 1.55 -5.96
CA PHE A 48 -11.41 2.33 -4.73
C PHE A 48 -11.81 3.78 -5.03
N ALA A 49 -11.20 4.40 -6.06
CA ALA A 49 -11.32 5.83 -6.28
C ALA A 49 -12.35 6.24 -7.33
N VAL A 50 -12.71 5.36 -8.27
CA VAL A 50 -13.63 5.67 -9.38
C VAL A 50 -15.04 6.03 -8.92
N ILE A 51 -15.46 5.55 -7.76
CA ILE A 51 -16.83 5.80 -7.24
C ILE A 51 -16.99 7.17 -6.59
N PHE A 52 -15.91 7.80 -6.08
CA PHE A 52 -16.02 9.04 -5.31
C PHE A 52 -16.77 10.17 -6.02
N PRO A 53 -16.54 10.44 -7.31
CA PRO A 53 -17.25 11.53 -7.98
C PRO A 53 -18.75 11.30 -8.14
N SER A 54 -19.21 10.07 -8.28
CA SER A 54 -20.58 9.72 -8.64
C SER A 54 -21.43 9.18 -7.48
N VAL A 55 -20.79 8.66 -6.41
CA VAL A 55 -21.50 7.93 -5.35
C VAL A 55 -22.56 8.75 -4.64
N TRP A 56 -22.32 10.03 -4.35
CA TRP A 56 -23.31 10.87 -3.71
C TRP A 56 -24.50 11.11 -4.63
N LEU A 57 -24.27 11.51 -5.87
CA LEU A 57 -25.29 11.71 -6.89
C LEU A 57 -26.11 10.42 -7.15
N TYR A 58 -25.49 9.27 -7.00
CA TYR A 58 -26.19 7.98 -7.07
C TYR A 58 -27.10 7.76 -5.86
N LEU A 59 -26.60 7.98 -4.64
CA LEU A 59 -27.37 7.78 -3.41
C LEU A 59 -28.49 8.80 -3.26
N GLN A 60 -28.29 10.02 -3.75
CA GLN A 60 -29.29 11.09 -3.73
C GLN A 60 -30.58 10.72 -4.47
N THR A 61 -30.52 9.86 -5.49
CA THR A 61 -31.70 9.35 -6.19
C THR A 61 -32.64 8.54 -5.30
N PHE A 62 -32.16 8.01 -4.17
CA PHE A 62 -32.91 7.27 -3.19
C PHE A 62 -33.36 8.15 -2.00
N HIS A 63 -33.10 9.45 -2.03
CA HIS A 63 -33.46 10.41 -0.97
C HIS A 63 -32.93 10.03 0.42
N VAL A 64 -31.69 9.55 0.50
CA VAL A 64 -31.03 9.12 1.74
C VAL A 64 -30.36 10.29 2.47
N ASP A 65 -30.19 10.15 3.78
CA ASP A 65 -29.45 11.08 4.61
C ASP A 65 -27.91 10.96 4.35
N TYR A 66 -27.18 12.03 4.68
CA TYR A 66 -25.71 12.10 4.45
C TYR A 66 -24.90 10.97 5.12
N TRP A 67 -25.34 10.51 6.31
CA TRP A 67 -24.64 9.43 7.02
C TRP A 67 -24.59 8.12 6.22
N TYR A 68 -25.59 7.90 5.35
CA TYR A 68 -25.66 6.71 4.52
C TYR A 68 -24.52 6.67 3.46
N LEU A 69 -24.11 7.84 2.94
CA LEU A 69 -22.93 7.94 2.10
C LEU A 69 -21.68 7.42 2.83
N GLY A 70 -21.46 7.85 4.08
CA GLY A 70 -20.36 7.35 4.89
C GLY A 70 -20.43 5.85 5.13
N LEU A 71 -21.62 5.31 5.36
CA LEU A 71 -21.81 3.88 5.53
C LEU A 71 -21.43 3.11 4.26
N VAL A 72 -21.86 3.55 3.09
CA VAL A 72 -21.52 2.92 1.78
C VAL A 72 -20.02 2.98 1.51
N LEU A 73 -19.37 4.12 1.74
CA LEU A 73 -17.91 4.28 1.55
C LEU A 73 -17.10 3.45 2.55
N SER A 74 -17.60 3.31 3.78
CA SER A 74 -16.93 2.57 4.85
C SER A 74 -17.12 1.05 4.74
N ALA A 75 -18.21 0.60 4.12
CA ALA A 75 -18.59 -0.81 4.02
C ALA A 75 -17.50 -1.68 3.36
N TYR A 76 -16.83 -1.15 2.37
CA TYR A 76 -15.70 -1.81 1.69
C TYR A 76 -14.55 -2.13 2.66
N ASN A 77 -14.10 -1.15 3.42
CA ASN A 77 -13.04 -1.33 4.41
C ASN A 77 -13.48 -2.22 5.58
N MET A 78 -14.73 -2.10 6.03
CA MET A 78 -15.27 -2.89 7.13
C MET A 78 -15.18 -4.39 6.86
N VAL A 79 -15.66 -4.83 5.70
CA VAL A 79 -15.62 -6.24 5.31
C VAL A 79 -14.20 -6.67 4.92
N GLY A 80 -13.43 -5.76 4.28
CA GLY A 80 -12.04 -6.01 3.90
C GLY A 80 -11.12 -6.33 5.08
N ILE A 81 -11.33 -5.74 6.27
CA ILE A 81 -10.57 -6.05 7.48
C ILE A 81 -10.73 -7.55 7.83
N VAL A 82 -11.98 -8.03 7.89
CA VAL A 82 -12.28 -9.42 8.24
C VAL A 82 -11.78 -10.37 7.15
N SER A 83 -12.08 -10.06 5.89
CA SER A 83 -11.69 -10.90 4.75
C SER A 83 -10.17 -11.06 4.64
N THR A 84 -9.40 -10.00 4.87
CA THR A 84 -7.93 -10.04 4.80
C THR A 84 -7.34 -11.09 5.77
N VAL A 85 -7.88 -11.18 6.99
CA VAL A 85 -7.42 -12.18 7.98
C VAL A 85 -7.80 -13.60 7.57
N LEU A 86 -9.03 -13.79 7.09
CA LEU A 86 -9.52 -15.11 6.65
C LEU A 86 -8.71 -15.61 5.44
N VAL A 87 -8.52 -14.77 4.44
CA VAL A 87 -7.80 -15.13 3.22
C VAL A 87 -6.32 -15.39 3.47
N GLY A 88 -5.68 -14.59 4.33
CA GLY A 88 -4.29 -14.80 4.72
C GLY A 88 -4.08 -16.18 5.30
N ARG A 89 -4.90 -16.59 6.28
CA ARG A 89 -4.84 -17.91 6.88
C ARG A 89 -5.13 -19.05 5.89
N LEU A 90 -6.14 -18.85 5.03
CA LEU A 90 -6.48 -19.85 4.00
C LEU A 90 -5.33 -20.04 2.99
N ALA A 91 -4.73 -18.96 2.52
CA ALA A 91 -3.61 -18.99 1.59
C ALA A 91 -2.36 -19.63 2.21
N ASP A 92 -2.09 -19.37 3.49
CA ASP A 92 -0.97 -19.98 4.20
C ASP A 92 -1.16 -21.50 4.38
N ALA A 93 -2.39 -21.91 4.66
CA ALA A 93 -2.73 -23.33 4.82
C ALA A 93 -2.72 -24.11 3.51
N THR A 94 -3.31 -23.55 2.45
CA THR A 94 -3.53 -24.25 1.18
C THR A 94 -2.40 -24.06 0.17
N ARG A 95 -1.72 -22.90 0.20
CA ARG A 95 -0.73 -22.45 -0.80
C ARG A 95 -1.24 -22.45 -2.25
N LYS A 96 -2.57 -22.45 -2.44
CA LYS A 96 -3.24 -22.42 -3.75
C LYS A 96 -3.65 -20.98 -4.09
N ILE A 97 -2.64 -20.15 -4.40
CA ILE A 97 -2.85 -18.71 -4.64
C ILE A 97 -3.76 -18.44 -5.85
N ARG A 98 -3.64 -19.26 -6.90
CA ARG A 98 -4.46 -19.15 -8.12
C ARG A 98 -5.95 -19.40 -7.84
N LEU A 99 -6.27 -20.50 -7.13
CA LEU A 99 -7.66 -20.84 -6.78
C LEU A 99 -8.26 -19.81 -5.81
N THR A 100 -7.49 -19.40 -4.79
CA THR A 100 -7.89 -18.35 -3.86
C THR A 100 -8.20 -17.06 -4.61
N GLY A 101 -7.34 -16.63 -5.54
CA GLY A 101 -7.56 -15.45 -6.37
C GLY A 101 -8.84 -15.55 -7.22
N PHE A 102 -9.11 -16.69 -7.82
CA PHE A 102 -10.34 -16.92 -8.57
C PHE A 102 -11.60 -16.72 -7.71
N ILE A 103 -11.68 -17.38 -6.56
CA ILE A 103 -12.85 -17.32 -5.67
C ILE A 103 -13.09 -15.89 -5.17
N TRP A 104 -12.04 -15.18 -4.72
CA TRP A 104 -12.18 -13.82 -4.19
C TRP A 104 -12.44 -12.79 -5.28
N ASN A 105 -11.92 -12.98 -6.48
CA ASN A 105 -12.28 -12.11 -7.62
C ASN A 105 -13.74 -12.29 -8.06
N LEU A 106 -14.38 -13.45 -7.86
CA LEU A 106 -15.83 -13.59 -8.08
C LEU A 106 -16.63 -12.67 -7.16
N ALA A 107 -16.17 -12.46 -5.91
CA ALA A 107 -16.81 -11.49 -5.02
C ALA A 107 -16.61 -10.04 -5.53
N GLU A 108 -15.43 -9.67 -6.05
CA GLU A 108 -15.23 -8.36 -6.70
C GLU A 108 -16.19 -8.16 -7.88
N ILE A 109 -16.32 -9.16 -8.77
CA ILE A 109 -17.24 -9.12 -9.90
C ILE A 109 -18.68 -8.93 -9.41
N ALA A 110 -19.13 -9.80 -8.51
CA ALA A 110 -20.49 -9.76 -7.97
C ALA A 110 -20.79 -8.44 -7.25
N GLY A 111 -19.86 -7.99 -6.40
CA GLY A 111 -20.00 -6.75 -5.63
C GLY A 111 -20.15 -5.53 -6.53
N ASN A 112 -19.36 -5.41 -7.58
CA ASN A 112 -19.41 -4.29 -8.52
C ASN A 112 -20.69 -4.30 -9.36
N PHE A 113 -21.18 -5.46 -9.82
CA PHE A 113 -22.46 -5.53 -10.50
C PHE A 113 -23.64 -5.25 -9.56
N VAL A 114 -23.61 -5.76 -8.31
CA VAL A 114 -24.65 -5.44 -7.31
C VAL A 114 -24.67 -3.95 -7.00
N TYR A 115 -23.50 -3.29 -6.88
CA TYR A 115 -23.41 -1.83 -6.72
C TYR A 115 -24.09 -1.09 -7.87
N ALA A 116 -23.95 -1.57 -9.11
CA ALA A 116 -24.48 -0.92 -10.28
C ALA A 116 -26.02 -1.12 -10.47
N LEU A 117 -26.66 -2.00 -9.69
CA LEU A 117 -28.09 -2.21 -9.74
C LEU A 117 -28.85 -1.07 -9.06
N HIS A 118 -29.64 -0.30 -9.85
CA HIS A 118 -30.38 0.87 -9.36
C HIS A 118 -31.83 0.52 -9.01
N PHE A 119 -32.07 -0.60 -8.31
CA PHE A 119 -33.44 -1.01 -7.95
C PHE A 119 -33.80 -0.71 -6.50
N HIS A 120 -32.83 -0.70 -5.59
CA HIS A 120 -33.06 -0.50 -4.17
C HIS A 120 -31.87 0.17 -3.48
N VAL A 121 -32.16 1.01 -2.49
CA VAL A 121 -31.16 1.79 -1.74
C VAL A 121 -30.06 0.97 -1.08
N THR A 122 -30.35 -0.26 -0.68
CA THR A 122 -29.36 -1.14 0.00
C THR A 122 -28.36 -1.78 -0.96
N LEU A 123 -28.64 -1.81 -2.28
CA LEU A 123 -27.76 -2.48 -3.24
C LEU A 123 -26.35 -1.87 -3.34
N PRO A 124 -26.20 -0.52 -3.37
CA PRO A 124 -24.86 0.08 -3.32
C PRO A 124 -24.08 -0.32 -2.05
N LEU A 125 -24.74 -0.41 -0.91
CA LEU A 125 -24.14 -0.84 0.35
C LEU A 125 -23.68 -2.29 0.29
N PHE A 126 -24.57 -3.22 -0.07
CA PHE A 126 -24.22 -4.65 -0.21
C PHE A 126 -23.19 -4.89 -1.30
N GLY A 127 -23.26 -4.15 -2.41
CA GLY A 127 -22.24 -4.21 -3.46
C GLY A 127 -20.85 -3.87 -2.92
N ARG A 128 -20.72 -2.80 -2.12
CA ARG A 128 -19.46 -2.43 -1.48
C ARG A 128 -18.99 -3.43 -0.44
N MET A 129 -19.91 -4.04 0.32
CA MET A 129 -19.56 -5.12 1.27
C MET A 129 -19.01 -6.35 0.56
N ILE A 130 -19.67 -6.79 -0.51
CA ILE A 130 -19.25 -7.97 -1.29
C ILE A 130 -17.91 -7.71 -1.99
N ALA A 131 -17.72 -6.54 -2.61
CA ALA A 131 -16.44 -6.14 -3.20
C ALA A 131 -15.32 -6.08 -2.13
N GLY A 132 -15.60 -5.49 -0.96
CA GLY A 132 -14.66 -5.48 0.17
C GLY A 132 -14.27 -6.87 0.66
N PHE A 133 -15.16 -7.87 0.53
CA PHE A 133 -14.79 -9.26 0.79
C PHE A 133 -13.75 -9.75 -0.23
N GLY A 134 -13.90 -9.41 -1.51
CA GLY A 134 -12.94 -9.73 -2.58
C GLY A 134 -11.56 -9.11 -2.38
N GLU A 135 -11.48 -7.90 -1.77
CA GLU A 135 -10.22 -7.24 -1.46
C GLU A 135 -9.31 -8.08 -0.54
N GLY A 136 -9.86 -8.99 0.25
CA GLY A 136 -9.09 -9.85 1.17
C GLY A 136 -7.97 -10.63 0.49
N TYR A 137 -8.07 -10.90 -0.81
CA TYR A 137 -7.02 -11.59 -1.58
C TYR A 137 -5.65 -10.89 -1.54
N ILE A 138 -5.62 -9.59 -1.22
CA ILE A 138 -4.37 -8.84 -1.06
C ILE A 138 -3.41 -9.49 -0.05
N SER A 139 -3.93 -10.08 1.03
CA SER A 139 -3.09 -10.74 2.04
C SER A 139 -2.42 -12.00 1.48
N ALA A 140 -3.14 -12.76 0.65
CA ALA A 140 -2.59 -13.93 -0.04
C ALA A 140 -1.48 -13.52 -1.02
N MET A 141 -1.67 -12.43 -1.76
CA MET A 141 -0.66 -11.88 -2.68
C MET A 141 0.61 -11.46 -1.94
N TRP A 142 0.50 -10.74 -0.81
CA TRP A 142 1.66 -10.35 0.00
C TRP A 142 2.37 -11.56 0.58
N GLY A 143 1.62 -12.56 1.06
CA GLY A 143 2.17 -13.82 1.56
C GLY A 143 2.92 -14.60 0.47
N GLU A 144 2.35 -14.72 -0.72
CA GLU A 144 3.01 -15.39 -1.85
C GLU A 144 4.29 -14.66 -2.27
N LEU A 145 4.21 -13.33 -2.43
CA LEU A 145 5.35 -12.51 -2.78
C LEU A 145 6.50 -12.67 -1.77
N ALA A 146 6.18 -12.70 -0.46
CA ALA A 146 7.18 -12.89 0.58
C ALA A 146 7.89 -14.25 0.51
N ARG A 147 7.20 -15.29 0.01
CA ARG A 147 7.74 -16.65 -0.13
C ARG A 147 8.57 -16.87 -1.39
N VAL A 148 8.31 -16.08 -2.45
CA VAL A 148 8.96 -16.27 -3.77
C VAL A 148 10.02 -15.21 -4.09
N THR A 149 10.37 -14.38 -3.11
CA THR A 149 11.38 -13.31 -3.25
C THR A 149 12.40 -13.34 -2.12
N THR A 150 13.66 -12.95 -2.41
CA THR A 150 14.67 -12.70 -1.37
C THR A 150 14.32 -11.43 -0.56
N LYS A 151 15.02 -11.19 0.56
CA LYS A 151 14.81 -9.99 1.38
C LYS A 151 15.01 -8.70 0.58
N GLU A 152 16.05 -8.66 -0.24
CA GLU A 152 16.43 -7.53 -1.10
C GLU A 152 15.39 -7.28 -2.20
N GLN A 153 14.98 -8.34 -2.91
CA GLN A 153 13.97 -8.27 -3.97
C GLN A 153 12.58 -7.91 -3.41
N ARG A 154 12.24 -8.38 -2.21
CA ARG A 154 10.92 -8.21 -1.58
C ARG A 154 10.53 -6.74 -1.48
N THR A 155 11.41 -5.88 -0.97
CA THR A 155 11.16 -4.44 -0.83
C THR A 155 10.85 -3.79 -2.17
N ARG A 156 11.61 -4.13 -3.22
CA ARG A 156 11.39 -3.61 -4.58
C ARG A 156 10.02 -4.02 -5.14
N TYR A 157 9.66 -5.29 -5.03
CA TYR A 157 8.34 -5.75 -5.52
C TYR A 157 7.18 -5.18 -4.70
N PHE A 158 7.34 -5.04 -3.39
CA PHE A 158 6.34 -4.37 -2.55
C PHE A 158 6.12 -2.92 -2.99
N ALA A 159 7.19 -2.20 -3.31
CA ALA A 159 7.12 -0.84 -3.81
C ALA A 159 6.39 -0.78 -5.17
N ILE A 160 6.70 -1.68 -6.10
CA ILE A 160 6.04 -1.75 -7.42
C ILE A 160 4.54 -2.01 -7.26
N LEU A 161 4.15 -3.01 -6.46
CA LEU A 161 2.73 -3.34 -6.24
C LEU A 161 1.98 -2.17 -5.59
N LYS A 162 2.58 -1.54 -4.56
CA LYS A 162 1.97 -0.40 -3.88
C LYS A 162 1.92 0.83 -4.78
N GLY A 163 2.96 1.08 -5.56
CA GLY A 163 2.99 2.15 -6.56
C GLY A 163 1.91 1.97 -7.63
N SER A 164 1.71 0.74 -8.13
CA SER A 164 0.62 0.41 -9.05
C SER A 164 -0.75 0.74 -8.46
N ASN A 165 -0.97 0.39 -7.18
CA ASN A 165 -2.23 0.71 -6.48
C ASN A 165 -2.46 2.23 -6.35
N LEU A 166 -1.43 2.99 -5.97
CA LEU A 166 -1.52 4.45 -5.86
C LEU A 166 -1.79 5.10 -7.23
N LEU A 167 -1.12 4.63 -8.28
CA LEU A 167 -1.35 5.12 -9.64
C LEU A 167 -2.78 4.84 -10.09
N GLY A 168 -3.31 3.65 -9.80
CA GLY A 168 -4.71 3.31 -10.06
C GLY A 168 -5.67 4.24 -9.32
N ALA A 169 -5.42 4.51 -8.03
CA ALA A 169 -6.24 5.40 -7.23
C ALA A 169 -6.21 6.86 -7.74
N ALA A 170 -5.08 7.32 -8.27
CA ALA A 170 -4.98 8.66 -8.88
C ALA A 170 -5.74 8.76 -10.21
N ILE A 171 -5.72 7.72 -11.04
CA ILE A 171 -6.37 7.70 -12.36
C ILE A 171 -7.87 7.38 -12.23
N GLY A 172 -8.28 6.63 -11.19
CA GLY A 172 -9.66 6.18 -11.01
C GLY A 172 -10.72 7.27 -11.23
N PRO A 173 -10.66 8.41 -10.55
CA PRO A 173 -11.63 9.48 -10.74
C PRO A 173 -11.66 10.05 -12.15
N ALA A 174 -10.53 10.09 -12.86
CA ALA A 174 -10.46 10.53 -14.24
C ALA A 174 -11.28 9.66 -15.20
N LEU A 175 -11.44 8.37 -14.90
CA LEU A 175 -12.28 7.47 -15.70
C LEU A 175 -13.74 7.90 -15.73
N ASN A 176 -14.24 8.61 -14.71
CA ASN A 176 -15.61 9.14 -14.72
C ASN A 176 -15.85 10.15 -15.86
N LEU A 177 -14.81 10.85 -16.35
CA LEU A 177 -14.91 11.73 -17.53
C LEU A 177 -15.29 10.94 -18.80
N PHE A 178 -14.89 9.67 -18.85
CA PHE A 178 -15.27 8.75 -19.90
C PHE A 178 -16.60 8.06 -19.57
N LEU A 179 -16.78 7.57 -18.35
CA LEU A 179 -17.93 6.80 -17.90
C LEU A 179 -19.22 7.62 -17.91
N LYS A 180 -19.16 8.96 -17.78
CA LYS A 180 -20.33 9.84 -17.88
C LYS A 180 -21.00 9.80 -19.28
N LYS A 181 -20.31 9.26 -20.31
CA LYS A 181 -20.90 9.08 -21.64
C LYS A 181 -21.74 7.79 -21.74
N PHE A 182 -21.73 6.96 -20.69
CA PHE A 182 -22.53 5.74 -20.65
C PHE A 182 -23.99 6.14 -20.36
N ASP A 183 -24.86 5.80 -21.27
CA ASP A 183 -26.29 5.97 -21.17
C ASP A 183 -26.97 4.93 -22.07
N PHE A 184 -27.19 3.75 -21.52
CA PHE A 184 -27.78 2.63 -22.25
C PHE A 184 -28.53 1.67 -21.32
N TYR A 185 -29.38 0.82 -21.92
CA TYR A 185 -30.20 -0.15 -21.22
C TYR A 185 -29.78 -1.57 -21.53
N ILE A 186 -29.75 -2.43 -20.49
CA ILE A 186 -29.67 -3.88 -20.63
C ILE A 186 -30.95 -4.45 -20.05
N GLY A 187 -31.94 -4.71 -20.90
CA GLY A 187 -33.29 -5.03 -20.46
C GLY A 187 -33.91 -3.86 -19.68
N SER A 188 -34.27 -4.07 -18.42
CA SER A 188 -34.78 -3.03 -17.50
C SER A 188 -33.68 -2.29 -16.74
N TRP A 189 -32.43 -2.69 -16.89
CA TRP A 189 -31.30 -2.11 -16.18
C TRP A 189 -30.75 -0.91 -16.93
N HIS A 190 -30.92 0.29 -16.38
CA HIS A 190 -30.36 1.53 -16.92
C HIS A 190 -28.96 1.75 -16.36
N ILE A 191 -27.99 1.86 -17.25
CA ILE A 191 -26.59 2.16 -16.94
C ILE A 191 -26.32 3.59 -17.38
N ASP A 192 -26.24 4.47 -16.40
CA ASP A 192 -25.90 5.90 -16.53
C ASP A 192 -24.57 6.21 -15.81
N PHE A 193 -24.16 7.48 -15.78
CA PHE A 193 -22.92 7.90 -15.11
C PHE A 193 -22.86 7.53 -13.62
N ARG A 194 -23.99 7.30 -12.93
CA ARG A 194 -24.07 6.96 -11.50
C ARG A 194 -23.73 5.50 -11.25
N THR A 195 -24.22 4.63 -12.14
CA THR A 195 -24.08 3.17 -12.03
C THR A 195 -22.92 2.64 -12.87
N SER A 196 -22.47 3.41 -13.87
CA SER A 196 -21.38 3.01 -14.77
C SER A 196 -20.05 2.68 -14.10
N PRO A 197 -19.63 3.30 -12.97
CA PRO A 197 -18.40 2.89 -12.30
C PRO A 197 -18.44 1.43 -11.84
N GLY A 198 -19.56 0.99 -11.23
CA GLY A 198 -19.72 -0.40 -10.82
C GLY A 198 -19.80 -1.35 -12.01
N PHE A 199 -20.57 -1.01 -13.03
CA PHE A 199 -20.69 -1.82 -14.24
C PHE A 199 -19.32 -2.00 -14.92
N PHE A 200 -18.59 -0.91 -15.13
CA PHE A 200 -17.26 -0.91 -15.74
C PHE A 200 -16.27 -1.75 -14.91
N MET A 201 -16.23 -1.55 -13.60
CA MET A 201 -15.33 -2.33 -12.73
C MET A 201 -15.71 -3.81 -12.70
N GLY A 202 -17.00 -4.16 -12.72
CA GLY A 202 -17.43 -5.55 -12.85
C GLY A 202 -16.90 -6.22 -14.12
N ALA A 203 -16.98 -5.52 -15.25
CA ALA A 203 -16.44 -6.00 -16.54
C ALA A 203 -14.89 -6.13 -16.49
N VAL A 204 -14.19 -5.15 -15.92
CA VAL A 204 -12.74 -5.19 -15.73
C VAL A 204 -12.34 -6.38 -14.86
N TRP A 205 -13.05 -6.64 -13.75
CA TRP A 205 -12.76 -7.78 -12.89
C TRP A 205 -12.98 -9.14 -13.57
N ILE A 206 -13.93 -9.26 -14.50
CA ILE A 206 -14.07 -10.46 -15.33
C ILE A 206 -12.79 -10.68 -16.14
N VAL A 207 -12.34 -9.67 -16.89
CA VAL A 207 -11.14 -9.74 -17.72
C VAL A 207 -9.90 -10.06 -16.87
N LEU A 208 -9.74 -9.38 -15.73
CA LEU A 208 -8.63 -9.63 -14.79
C LEU A 208 -8.67 -11.04 -14.23
N THR A 209 -9.85 -11.58 -13.91
CA THR A 209 -9.98 -12.94 -13.39
C THR A 209 -9.57 -13.96 -14.43
N LEU A 210 -10.01 -13.81 -15.67
CA LEU A 210 -9.60 -14.69 -16.77
C LEU A 210 -8.09 -14.61 -17.02
N MET A 211 -7.53 -13.40 -17.03
CA MET A 211 -6.09 -13.20 -17.16
C MET A 211 -5.31 -13.83 -16.00
N MET A 212 -5.77 -13.66 -14.75
CA MET A 212 -5.12 -14.25 -13.58
C MET A 212 -5.15 -15.77 -13.59
N LEU A 213 -6.20 -16.41 -14.11
CA LEU A 213 -6.25 -17.85 -14.30
C LEU A 213 -5.15 -18.37 -15.24
N VAL A 214 -4.67 -17.54 -16.16
CA VAL A 214 -3.61 -17.90 -17.12
C VAL A 214 -2.22 -17.53 -16.58
N LEU A 215 -2.07 -16.35 -15.96
CA LEU A 215 -0.77 -15.78 -15.62
C LEU A 215 -0.31 -16.07 -14.18
N VAL A 216 -1.22 -16.39 -13.25
CA VAL A 216 -0.85 -16.66 -11.86
C VAL A 216 -0.55 -18.14 -11.67
N TYR A 217 0.59 -18.44 -11.04
CA TYR A 217 1.06 -19.78 -10.72
C TYR A 217 1.21 -19.96 -9.21
N ASP A 218 0.97 -21.16 -8.70
CA ASP A 218 1.14 -21.54 -7.29
C ASP A 218 2.63 -21.78 -6.98
N LEU A 219 3.45 -20.75 -7.07
CA LEU A 219 4.90 -20.81 -7.00
C LEU A 219 5.43 -21.37 -5.67
N SER A 220 4.83 -20.96 -4.56
CA SER A 220 5.22 -21.46 -3.23
C SER A 220 4.96 -22.95 -3.06
N SER A 221 3.96 -23.51 -3.76
CA SER A 221 3.72 -24.95 -3.82
C SER A 221 4.79 -25.66 -4.65
N GLU A 222 5.21 -25.05 -5.77
CA GLU A 222 6.29 -25.59 -6.62
C GLU A 222 7.63 -25.59 -5.89
N ILE A 223 7.96 -24.56 -5.13
CA ILE A 223 9.19 -24.47 -4.29
C ILE A 223 9.20 -25.58 -3.25
N LYS A 224 8.08 -25.80 -2.54
CA LYS A 224 7.97 -26.85 -1.53
C LYS A 224 8.12 -28.25 -2.14
N ALA A 225 7.63 -28.47 -3.35
CA ALA A 225 7.71 -29.75 -4.05
C ALA A 225 9.10 -30.05 -4.62
N LYS A 226 9.92 -29.01 -4.87
CA LYS A 226 11.26 -29.11 -5.48
C LYS A 226 12.27 -28.26 -4.70
N PRO A 227 12.90 -28.82 -3.64
CA PRO A 227 13.81 -28.05 -2.76
C PRO A 227 14.94 -27.31 -3.47
N GLY A 228 15.39 -27.78 -4.66
CA GLY A 228 16.39 -27.09 -5.47
C GLY A 228 15.99 -25.70 -5.99
N TYR A 229 14.72 -25.34 -5.95
CA TYR A 229 14.26 -23.97 -6.34
C TYR A 229 14.59 -22.88 -5.30
N GLU A 230 14.87 -23.23 -4.06
CA GLU A 230 15.34 -22.26 -3.05
C GLU A 230 16.68 -21.65 -3.46
N LEU A 231 17.59 -22.45 -4.05
CA LEU A 231 18.86 -21.97 -4.58
C LEU A 231 18.68 -21.01 -5.77
N LEU A 232 17.65 -21.22 -6.60
CA LEU A 232 17.36 -20.33 -7.74
C LEU A 232 16.84 -18.95 -7.31
N LEU A 233 16.29 -18.81 -6.13
CA LEU A 233 15.91 -17.51 -5.58
C LEU A 233 17.14 -16.67 -5.21
N GLN A 234 18.26 -17.31 -4.85
CA GLN A 234 19.52 -16.65 -4.50
C GLN A 234 20.35 -16.29 -5.74
N GLU A 235 20.35 -17.14 -6.78
CA GLU A 235 21.19 -17.02 -7.96
C GLU A 235 20.73 -15.93 -8.97
N ASN A 236 19.43 -15.54 -8.95
CA ASN A 236 18.86 -14.58 -9.89
C ASN A 236 18.63 -13.18 -9.24
N SER A 237 19.54 -12.73 -8.39
CA SER A 237 19.47 -11.38 -7.83
C SER A 237 19.74 -10.28 -8.86
N ASP A 238 20.41 -10.59 -9.98
CA ASP A 238 21.00 -9.61 -10.91
C ASP A 238 20.16 -9.34 -12.19
N ASP A 239 19.11 -10.13 -12.46
CA ASP A 239 18.42 -10.14 -13.76
C ASP A 239 17.20 -9.18 -13.90
N ILE A 240 17.08 -8.13 -13.10
CA ILE A 240 15.97 -7.17 -13.24
C ILE A 240 16.46 -5.86 -13.86
N PRO A 241 15.84 -5.37 -14.96
CA PRO A 241 16.27 -4.12 -15.60
C PRO A 241 16.23 -2.92 -14.63
N ASP A 242 17.34 -2.22 -14.50
CA ASP A 242 17.57 -1.13 -13.53
C ASP A 242 16.64 0.10 -13.70
N GLY A 243 15.93 0.21 -14.81
CA GLY A 243 15.25 1.45 -15.19
C GLY A 243 13.97 1.81 -14.41
N VAL A 244 13.24 0.84 -13.85
CA VAL A 244 11.96 1.10 -13.15
C VAL A 244 12.11 1.01 -11.63
N GLY A 245 13.10 0.25 -11.15
CA GLY A 245 13.35 0.06 -9.73
C GLY A 245 14.01 1.24 -9.04
N SER A 246 14.83 2.03 -9.76
CA SER A 246 15.54 3.17 -9.18
C SER A 246 14.61 4.34 -8.81
N LEU A 247 13.53 4.54 -9.56
CA LEU A 247 12.53 5.59 -9.29
C LEU A 247 11.68 5.33 -8.02
N LEU A 248 11.48 4.06 -7.64
CA LEU A 248 10.63 3.69 -6.50
C LEU A 248 11.44 3.21 -5.28
N SER A 249 12.66 2.70 -5.48
CA SER A 249 13.52 2.18 -4.43
C SER A 249 14.10 3.27 -3.53
N GLY A 250 14.42 4.46 -4.08
CA GLY A 250 14.96 5.58 -3.31
C GLY A 250 14.04 6.14 -2.22
N ALA A 251 12.73 5.81 -2.28
CA ALA A 251 11.75 6.24 -1.27
C ALA A 251 11.66 5.31 -0.04
N ILE A 252 12.31 4.14 -0.05
CA ILE A 252 12.03 3.08 0.94
C ILE A 252 13.29 2.45 1.55
N THR A 253 14.49 2.65 0.99
CA THR A 253 15.72 2.05 1.52
C THR A 253 16.67 3.08 2.11
N PRO A 254 17.16 2.90 3.35
CA PRO A 254 18.34 3.60 3.83
C PRO A 254 19.55 3.09 3.01
N GLN A 255 20.28 3.99 2.41
CA GLN A 255 21.55 3.72 1.78
C GLN A 255 22.55 3.28 2.85
N GLU A 256 23.05 2.03 2.80
CA GLU A 256 24.22 1.63 3.55
C GLU A 256 25.44 2.34 2.96
N PRO A 257 26.28 3.02 3.75
CA PRO A 257 27.51 3.60 3.26
C PRO A 257 28.61 2.52 3.16
N GLY A 258 29.22 2.41 1.95
CA GLY A 258 30.61 2.03 1.82
C GLY A 258 30.95 0.54 1.87
N LYS A 259 30.79 -0.15 0.75
CA LYS A 259 31.57 -1.40 0.46
C LYS A 259 32.68 -1.23 -0.57
N GLU A 260 33.02 -0.01 -0.98
CA GLU A 260 34.13 0.19 -1.94
C GLU A 260 35.51 0.42 -1.29
N GLU A 261 35.59 0.84 -0.04
CA GLU A 261 36.92 1.03 0.61
C GLU A 261 37.52 -0.22 1.26
N ALA A 262 36.75 -1.30 1.43
CA ALA A 262 37.28 -2.52 2.05
C ALA A 262 38.03 -3.47 1.10
N LYS A 263 38.01 -3.25 -0.21
CA LYS A 263 38.71 -4.09 -1.17
C LYS A 263 40.14 -3.62 -1.51
N THR A 264 40.51 -2.40 -1.15
CA THR A 264 41.86 -1.86 -1.48
C THR A 264 42.87 -2.08 -0.36
N ILE A 265 42.43 -2.36 0.88
CA ILE A 265 43.35 -2.56 2.01
C ILE A 265 43.80 -4.01 2.19
N VAL A 266 43.09 -4.99 1.61
CA VAL A 266 43.47 -6.42 1.74
C VAL A 266 44.48 -6.89 0.66
N ALA A 267 44.78 -6.06 -0.34
CA ALA A 267 45.69 -6.42 -1.44
C ALA A 267 47.14 -5.97 -1.22
N GLU A 268 47.47 -5.18 -0.20
CA GLU A 268 48.82 -4.65 0.03
C GLU A 268 49.58 -5.29 1.20
N GLU A 269 49.00 -6.19 1.99
CA GLU A 269 49.68 -6.85 3.13
C GLU A 269 50.09 -8.31 2.89
N ALA A 270 50.07 -8.79 1.66
CA ALA A 270 50.38 -10.19 1.33
C ALA A 270 51.73 -10.40 0.65
N THR A 271 52.69 -9.47 0.77
CA THR A 271 54.08 -9.68 0.31
C THR A 271 55.06 -9.10 1.33
N GLU A 272 55.50 -9.93 2.22
CA GLU A 272 56.73 -9.96 3.00
C GLU A 272 56.44 -10.52 4.40
N VAL A 273 56.78 -11.78 4.60
CA VAL A 273 57.64 -12.28 5.70
C VAL A 273 57.94 -13.75 5.44
N ASP A 274 59.17 -13.99 5.03
CA ASP A 274 59.82 -15.30 4.94
C ASP A 274 60.47 -15.61 6.30
N LYS A 275 60.33 -16.88 6.70
CA LYS A 275 61.20 -17.68 7.59
C LYS A 275 61.76 -17.04 8.86
N SER A 276 61.28 -17.46 10.00
CA SER A 276 62.02 -18.26 10.99
C SER A 276 61.25 -18.39 12.30
N GLU A 277 61.27 -19.54 12.81
CA GLU A 277 61.24 -20.07 14.16
C GLU A 277 60.05 -20.96 14.53
N LYS A 278 60.37 -22.23 14.45
CA LYS A 278 59.67 -23.27 15.21
C LYS A 278 60.01 -23.11 16.67
N THR A 279 59.04 -22.93 17.54
CA THR A 279 59.00 -23.59 18.87
C THR A 279 57.72 -23.24 19.64
N SER A 280 57.19 -24.29 20.30
CA SER A 280 56.17 -24.36 21.35
C SER A 280 54.71 -24.17 20.98
N LEU A 281 54.08 -25.31 20.76
CA LEU A 281 52.68 -25.62 20.93
C LEU A 281 52.16 -25.16 22.31
N GLN A 282 51.25 -24.19 22.32
CA GLN A 282 50.30 -24.04 23.37
C GLN A 282 48.93 -23.83 22.70
N GLU A 283 48.10 -24.86 22.75
CA GLU A 283 46.70 -24.82 22.38
C GLU A 283 46.00 -23.68 23.11
N LYS A 284 45.86 -22.54 22.46
CA LYS A 284 44.77 -21.59 22.79
C LYS A 284 43.55 -22.01 22.02
N SER A 285 42.57 -22.55 22.73
CA SER A 285 41.23 -22.78 22.25
C SER A 285 40.74 -21.50 21.58
N VAL A 286 40.61 -21.51 20.24
CA VAL A 286 39.88 -20.51 19.49
C VAL A 286 38.41 -20.71 19.88
N GLU A 287 37.87 -19.82 20.70
CA GLU A 287 36.43 -19.70 20.86
C GLU A 287 35.81 -19.62 19.49
N PRO A 288 34.82 -20.47 19.15
CA PRO A 288 34.11 -20.35 17.88
C PRO A 288 33.43 -18.98 17.90
N ALA A 289 33.77 -18.11 16.93
CA ALA A 289 33.08 -16.88 16.69
C ALA A 289 31.58 -17.14 16.78
N MET A 290 30.91 -16.41 17.64
CA MET A 290 29.50 -16.56 17.96
C MET A 290 28.69 -16.71 16.67
N LEU A 291 28.30 -17.93 16.35
CA LEU A 291 27.17 -18.19 15.48
C LEU A 291 26.01 -17.44 16.12
N GLY A 292 25.46 -16.46 15.40
CA GLY A 292 24.38 -15.61 15.87
C GLY A 292 23.33 -16.46 16.57
N GLN A 293 22.98 -16.10 17.78
CA GLN A 293 21.90 -16.75 18.53
C GLN A 293 20.69 -16.91 17.60
N PRO A 294 20.01 -18.04 17.59
CA PRO A 294 18.79 -18.19 16.82
C PRO A 294 17.83 -17.08 17.24
N HIS A 295 17.57 -16.12 16.33
CA HIS A 295 16.62 -15.06 16.59
C HIS A 295 15.28 -15.70 16.93
N GLU A 296 14.76 -15.45 18.12
CA GLU A 296 13.42 -15.86 18.50
C GLU A 296 12.42 -15.32 17.45
N PRO A 297 11.49 -16.14 16.97
CA PRO A 297 10.53 -15.69 15.99
C PRO A 297 9.72 -14.52 16.56
N ALA A 298 9.60 -13.44 15.80
CA ALA A 298 8.84 -12.24 16.16
C ALA A 298 7.42 -12.64 16.63
N THR A 299 7.10 -12.40 17.89
CA THR A 299 5.77 -12.64 18.43
C THR A 299 4.92 -11.38 18.36
N PHE A 300 3.60 -11.53 18.21
CA PHE A 300 2.67 -10.40 18.23
C PHE A 300 2.85 -9.54 19.50
N ARG A 301 3.07 -10.18 20.66
CA ARG A 301 3.30 -9.51 21.92
C ARG A 301 4.60 -8.69 21.91
N SER A 302 5.69 -9.22 21.31
CA SER A 302 6.96 -8.50 21.16
C SER A 302 6.80 -7.25 20.29
N ALA A 303 6.13 -7.37 19.14
CA ALA A 303 5.87 -6.25 18.26
C ALA A 303 4.98 -5.17 18.91
N MET A 304 3.93 -5.57 19.63
CA MET A 304 3.08 -4.65 20.39
C MET A 304 3.86 -3.93 21.48
N ASN A 305 4.69 -4.65 22.24
CA ASN A 305 5.51 -4.05 23.27
C ASN A 305 6.52 -3.04 22.69
N ASP A 306 7.20 -3.40 21.59
CA ASP A 306 8.15 -2.53 20.89
C ASP A 306 7.47 -1.25 20.34
N MET A 307 6.23 -1.36 19.85
CA MET A 307 5.47 -0.21 19.36
C MET A 307 4.98 0.71 20.49
N PHE A 308 4.37 0.16 21.54
CA PHE A 308 3.60 0.96 22.50
C PHE A 308 4.36 1.34 23.77
N THR A 309 5.58 0.84 24.00
CA THR A 309 6.44 1.30 25.12
C THR A 309 7.19 2.60 24.81
N LYS A 310 7.46 2.88 23.53
CA LYS A 310 8.23 4.07 23.13
C LYS A 310 7.30 5.24 22.82
N PHE A 311 7.47 6.35 23.51
CA PHE A 311 6.65 7.55 23.34
C PHE A 311 6.65 8.07 21.89
N GLU A 312 7.83 8.14 21.26
CA GLU A 312 8.00 8.60 19.88
C GLU A 312 7.24 7.72 18.88
N VAL A 313 7.21 6.40 19.08
CA VAL A 313 6.45 5.47 18.23
C VAL A 313 4.95 5.67 18.43
N ASN A 314 4.49 5.89 19.68
CA ASN A 314 3.08 6.19 19.95
C ASN A 314 2.62 7.48 19.26
N VAL A 315 3.46 8.51 19.24
CA VAL A 315 3.19 9.76 18.50
C VAL A 315 3.07 9.49 17.01
N LEU A 316 3.96 8.69 16.43
CA LEU A 316 3.90 8.33 15.01
C LEU A 316 2.64 7.52 14.67
N VAL A 317 2.25 6.57 15.51
CA VAL A 317 1.02 5.78 15.35
C VAL A 317 -0.22 6.68 15.41
N TYR A 318 -0.25 7.60 16.39
CA TYR A 318 -1.31 8.61 16.49
C TYR A 318 -1.44 9.42 15.20
N LEU A 319 -0.34 9.96 14.69
CA LEU A 319 -0.33 10.75 13.46
C LEU A 319 -0.80 9.92 12.25
N LEU A 320 -0.25 8.72 12.06
CA LEU A 320 -0.63 7.84 10.96
C LEU A 320 -2.12 7.50 10.97
N PHE A 321 -2.70 7.28 12.15
CA PHE A 321 -4.12 6.98 12.27
C PHE A 321 -4.99 8.22 12.01
N PHE A 322 -4.78 9.30 12.74
CA PHE A 322 -5.67 10.46 12.70
C PHE A 322 -5.52 11.32 11.45
N MET A 323 -4.32 11.40 10.86
CA MET A 323 -4.15 12.02 9.54
C MET A 323 -4.90 11.24 8.46
N TYR A 324 -4.88 9.89 8.55
CA TYR A 324 -5.63 9.06 7.61
C TYR A 324 -7.14 9.15 7.83
N VAL A 325 -7.63 9.22 9.08
CA VAL A 325 -9.05 9.51 9.39
C VAL A 325 -9.47 10.84 8.77
N THR A 326 -8.67 11.90 8.97
CA THR A 326 -8.95 13.23 8.39
C THR A 326 -9.00 13.17 6.86
N HIS A 327 -8.03 12.52 6.24
CA HIS A 327 -7.98 12.38 4.78
C HIS A 327 -9.21 11.65 4.23
N THR A 328 -9.57 10.51 4.80
CA THR A 328 -10.74 9.73 4.34
C THR A 328 -12.07 10.41 4.69
N CYS A 329 -12.12 11.20 5.77
CA CYS A 329 -13.22 12.09 6.08
C CYS A 329 -13.39 13.14 4.96
N LEU A 330 -12.32 13.85 4.59
CA LEU A 330 -12.34 14.83 3.50
C LEU A 330 -12.76 14.19 2.17
N GLN A 331 -12.26 12.99 1.85
CA GLN A 331 -12.70 12.24 0.68
C GLN A 331 -14.20 11.96 0.70
N GLY A 332 -14.75 11.57 1.86
CA GLY A 332 -16.16 11.26 2.02
C GLY A 332 -17.08 12.47 1.93
N ILE A 333 -16.66 13.64 2.44
CA ILE A 333 -17.49 14.85 2.42
C ILE A 333 -17.33 15.69 1.15
N THR A 334 -16.27 15.49 0.37
CA THR A 334 -16.01 16.26 -0.85
C THR A 334 -17.20 16.28 -1.82
N PRO A 335 -17.88 15.15 -2.16
CA PRO A 335 -19.04 15.21 -3.04
C PRO A 335 -20.22 15.95 -2.42
N LEU A 336 -20.38 15.94 -1.08
CA LEU A 336 -21.41 16.69 -0.38
C LEU A 336 -21.16 18.19 -0.44
N VAL A 337 -19.91 18.62 -0.22
CA VAL A 337 -19.52 20.05 -0.33
C VAL A 337 -19.65 20.51 -1.77
N ALA A 338 -19.22 19.71 -2.74
CA ALA A 338 -19.30 20.02 -4.15
C ALA A 338 -20.75 20.23 -4.62
N ASP A 339 -21.66 19.38 -4.20
CA ASP A 339 -23.10 19.47 -4.54
C ASP A 339 -23.80 20.63 -3.82
N HIS A 340 -23.72 20.70 -2.48
CA HIS A 340 -24.53 21.60 -1.68
C HIS A 340 -23.97 23.03 -1.53
N MET A 341 -22.64 23.18 -1.56
CA MET A 341 -22.00 24.49 -1.33
C MET A 341 -21.44 25.13 -2.60
N LEU A 342 -21.01 24.32 -3.57
CA LEU A 342 -20.36 24.80 -4.77
C LEU A 342 -21.17 24.58 -6.05
N HIS A 343 -22.23 23.75 -5.99
CA HIS A 343 -23.07 23.34 -7.13
C HIS A 343 -22.24 22.88 -8.34
N TRP A 344 -21.21 22.07 -8.07
CA TRP A 344 -20.37 21.50 -9.10
C TRP A 344 -21.02 20.32 -9.80
N ASP A 345 -20.79 20.24 -11.09
CA ASP A 345 -21.18 19.07 -11.87
C ASP A 345 -20.22 17.89 -11.62
N GLU A 346 -20.61 16.71 -12.05
CA GLU A 346 -19.82 15.48 -11.93
C GLU A 346 -18.46 15.54 -12.61
N THR A 347 -18.35 16.37 -13.66
CA THR A 347 -17.07 16.59 -14.38
C THR A 347 -16.08 17.33 -13.50
N THR A 348 -16.52 18.41 -12.88
CA THR A 348 -15.71 19.22 -11.97
C THR A 348 -15.28 18.40 -10.74
N ILE A 349 -16.20 17.62 -10.16
CA ILE A 349 -15.90 16.73 -9.04
C ILE A 349 -14.84 15.70 -9.46
N SER A 350 -14.99 15.08 -10.62
CA SER A 350 -14.03 14.09 -11.15
C SER A 350 -12.65 14.70 -11.38
N LEU A 351 -12.58 15.93 -11.90
CA LEU A 351 -11.32 16.65 -12.09
C LEU A 351 -10.64 16.98 -10.75
N VAL A 352 -11.40 17.43 -9.74
CA VAL A 352 -10.84 17.73 -8.42
C VAL A 352 -10.23 16.48 -7.78
N TYR A 353 -10.92 15.35 -7.80
CA TYR A 353 -10.36 14.10 -7.29
C TYR A 353 -9.16 13.62 -8.09
N THR A 354 -9.16 13.82 -9.41
CA THR A 354 -8.02 13.47 -10.28
C THR A 354 -6.79 14.33 -9.94
N VAL A 355 -6.98 15.65 -9.81
CA VAL A 355 -5.90 16.56 -9.43
C VAL A 355 -5.39 16.22 -8.03
N TRP A 356 -6.28 15.90 -7.10
CA TRP A 356 -5.90 15.44 -5.75
C TRP A 356 -5.07 14.14 -5.79
N GLY A 357 -5.48 13.17 -6.61
CA GLY A 357 -4.70 11.94 -6.81
C GLY A 357 -3.31 12.18 -7.43
N LEU A 358 -3.23 13.07 -8.42
CA LEU A 358 -1.95 13.47 -9.04
C LEU A 358 -1.06 14.24 -8.06
N GLU A 359 -1.64 15.10 -7.23
CA GLU A 359 -0.93 15.79 -6.15
C GLU A 359 -0.19 14.82 -5.25
N ILE A 360 -0.85 13.74 -4.82
CA ILE A 360 -0.22 12.70 -3.99
C ILE A 360 1.04 12.15 -4.66
N ILE A 361 0.98 11.85 -5.96
CA ILE A 361 2.13 11.35 -6.71
C ILE A 361 3.26 12.38 -6.76
N VAL A 362 2.93 13.65 -7.04
CA VAL A 362 3.91 14.74 -7.09
C VAL A 362 4.57 14.95 -5.73
N VAL A 363 3.78 14.95 -4.64
CA VAL A 363 4.30 15.12 -3.28
C VAL A 363 5.24 13.96 -2.92
N LEU A 364 4.90 12.71 -3.28
CA LEU A 364 5.76 11.57 -3.05
C LEU A 364 7.09 11.67 -3.81
N LEU A 365 7.06 12.17 -5.05
CA LEU A 365 8.26 12.44 -5.84
C LEU A 365 9.13 13.53 -5.18
N VAL A 366 8.52 14.62 -4.71
CA VAL A 366 9.22 15.69 -3.99
C VAL A 366 9.85 15.15 -2.70
N VAL A 367 9.12 14.36 -1.92
CA VAL A 367 9.65 13.73 -0.70
C VAL A 367 10.85 12.85 -1.04
N TRP A 368 10.78 12.05 -2.09
CA TRP A 368 11.90 11.23 -2.53
C TRP A 368 13.17 12.02 -2.87
N LEU A 369 13.00 13.18 -3.54
CA LEU A 369 14.12 14.08 -3.90
C LEU A 369 14.71 14.81 -2.68
N VAL A 370 13.89 15.09 -1.67
CA VAL A 370 14.25 15.92 -0.50
C VAL A 370 14.73 15.09 0.68
N ALA A 371 14.23 13.86 0.86
CA ALA A 371 14.55 12.98 1.98
C ALA A 371 16.06 12.73 2.20
N PRO A 372 16.92 12.64 1.16
CA PRO A 372 18.36 12.49 1.39
C PRO A 372 19.05 13.74 1.95
N LYS A 373 18.40 14.91 1.89
CA LYS A 373 18.99 16.22 2.23
C LYS A 373 18.46 16.81 3.52
N ILE A 374 17.30 16.38 3.98
CA ILE A 374 16.58 16.96 5.13
C ILE A 374 16.19 15.84 6.09
N ASP A 375 16.39 16.07 7.39
CA ASP A 375 15.98 15.15 8.46
C ASP A 375 14.48 14.78 8.33
N ASP A 376 14.15 13.49 8.44
CA ASP A 376 12.77 12.96 8.38
C ASP A 376 11.82 13.68 9.35
N ARG A 377 12.31 14.05 10.57
CA ARG A 377 11.51 14.76 11.57
C ARG A 377 11.09 16.16 11.13
N VAL A 378 11.92 16.86 10.32
CA VAL A 378 11.58 18.19 9.77
C VAL A 378 10.53 18.05 8.70
N ILE A 379 10.69 17.04 7.81
CA ILE A 379 9.72 16.73 6.77
C ILE A 379 8.37 16.32 7.41
N LEU A 380 8.38 15.51 8.47
CA LEU A 380 7.17 15.15 9.21
C LEU A 380 6.50 16.35 9.85
N LEU A 381 7.28 17.26 10.48
CA LEU A 381 6.74 18.48 11.08
C LEU A 381 6.04 19.36 10.04
N SER A 382 6.61 19.52 8.83
CA SER A 382 5.97 20.27 7.76
C SER A 382 4.62 19.64 7.35
N ALA A 383 4.54 18.31 7.29
CA ALA A 383 3.29 17.60 7.01
C ALA A 383 2.20 17.87 8.03
N VAL A 384 2.56 17.84 9.32
CA VAL A 384 1.59 18.07 10.41
C VAL A 384 1.14 19.53 10.45
N ILE A 385 2.04 20.48 10.13
CA ILE A 385 1.66 21.90 9.94
C ILE A 385 0.67 22.05 8.78
N CYS A 386 0.89 21.42 7.64
CA CYS A 386 -0.06 21.40 6.53
C CYS A 386 -1.42 20.85 6.96
N GLY A 387 -1.45 19.73 7.70
CA GLY A 387 -2.69 19.15 8.25
C GLY A 387 -3.42 20.11 9.21
N ALA A 388 -2.70 20.80 10.09
CA ALA A 388 -3.27 21.78 10.99
C ALA A 388 -3.84 23.00 10.23
N LEU A 389 -3.15 23.52 9.23
CA LEU A 389 -3.63 24.59 8.38
C LEU A 389 -4.85 24.16 7.54
N ALA A 390 -4.86 22.91 7.02
CA ALA A 390 -6.02 22.35 6.34
C ALA A 390 -7.26 22.32 7.25
N SER A 391 -7.07 21.95 8.53
CA SER A 391 -8.18 21.91 9.49
C SER A 391 -8.70 23.30 9.85
N VAL A 392 -7.86 24.31 9.92
CA VAL A 392 -8.28 25.72 10.06
C VAL A 392 -9.09 26.17 8.85
N SER A 393 -8.61 25.83 7.63
CA SER A 393 -9.33 26.15 6.40
C SER A 393 -10.69 25.43 6.33
N LEU A 394 -10.80 24.21 6.87
CA LEU A 394 -12.08 23.47 6.98
C LEU A 394 -13.07 24.19 7.93
N ILE A 395 -12.58 24.78 9.03
CA ILE A 395 -13.42 25.59 9.91
C ILE A 395 -13.91 26.85 9.15
N ILE A 396 -13.03 27.55 8.43
CA ILE A 396 -13.41 28.71 7.62
C ILE A 396 -14.48 28.30 6.58
N LEU A 397 -14.31 27.14 5.94
CA LEU A 397 -15.29 26.58 5.01
C LEU A 397 -16.67 26.39 5.68
N SER A 398 -16.69 25.94 6.94
CA SER A 398 -17.94 25.67 7.66
C SER A 398 -18.78 26.94 7.95
N TYR A 399 -18.12 28.09 8.05
CA TYR A 399 -18.77 29.40 8.23
C TYR A 399 -19.02 30.16 6.92
N SER A 400 -18.48 29.68 5.80
CA SER A 400 -18.61 30.36 4.52
C SER A 400 -20.02 30.20 3.93
N ASN A 401 -20.52 31.23 3.26
CA ASN A 401 -21.75 31.14 2.50
C ASN A 401 -21.56 30.28 1.24
N PRO A 402 -22.55 29.47 0.84
CA PRO A 402 -22.51 28.76 -0.45
C PRO A 402 -22.21 29.71 -1.62
N LEU A 403 -21.50 29.23 -2.63
CA LEU A 403 -21.10 29.95 -3.84
C LEU A 403 -20.22 31.20 -3.61
N SER A 404 -19.81 31.48 -2.37
CA SER A 404 -18.88 32.59 -2.11
C SER A 404 -17.45 32.23 -2.55
N LYS A 405 -16.68 33.26 -2.94
CA LYS A 405 -15.24 33.06 -3.21
C LYS A 405 -14.49 32.46 -2.03
N LEU A 406 -14.90 32.83 -0.80
CA LEU A 406 -14.31 32.28 0.43
C LEU A 406 -14.58 30.77 0.53
N CYS A 407 -15.79 30.32 0.24
CA CYS A 407 -16.14 28.90 0.21
C CYS A 407 -15.27 28.13 -0.80
N TYR A 408 -15.15 28.64 -2.02
CA TYR A 408 -14.38 28.05 -3.08
C TYR A 408 -12.89 27.90 -2.71
N TYR A 409 -12.25 29.01 -2.29
CA TYR A 409 -10.80 28.97 -1.96
C TYR A 409 -10.53 28.16 -0.67
N SER A 410 -11.35 28.28 0.36
CA SER A 410 -11.15 27.51 1.59
C SER A 410 -11.29 26.01 1.34
N PHE A 411 -12.22 25.59 0.46
CA PHE A 411 -12.35 24.19 0.09
C PHE A 411 -11.11 23.67 -0.66
N LEU A 412 -10.61 24.40 -1.67
CA LEU A 412 -9.41 24.01 -2.41
C LEU A 412 -8.17 23.97 -1.51
N VAL A 413 -8.00 24.95 -0.62
CA VAL A 413 -6.88 24.97 0.34
C VAL A 413 -6.96 23.79 1.29
N THR A 414 -8.17 23.44 1.76
CA THR A 414 -8.38 22.28 2.66
C THR A 414 -7.96 20.96 1.99
N ILE A 415 -8.38 20.74 0.73
CA ILE A 415 -8.03 19.52 -0.02
C ILE A 415 -6.52 19.48 -0.28
N PHE A 416 -5.95 20.56 -0.80
CA PHE A 416 -4.54 20.62 -1.16
C PHE A 416 -3.63 20.44 0.07
N LEU A 417 -3.78 21.22 1.12
CA LEU A 417 -2.95 21.08 2.31
C LEU A 417 -3.18 19.76 3.03
N GLY A 418 -4.42 19.24 3.02
CA GLY A 418 -4.75 17.92 3.54
C GLY A 418 -4.07 16.80 2.76
N GLY A 419 -4.02 16.90 1.42
CA GLY A 419 -3.35 15.96 0.53
C GLY A 419 -1.84 15.93 0.72
N VAL A 420 -1.19 17.10 0.80
CA VAL A 420 0.24 17.23 1.13
C VAL A 420 0.54 16.60 2.50
N GLY A 421 -0.26 16.97 3.53
CA GLY A 421 -0.04 16.50 4.90
C GLY A 421 -0.10 14.98 5.02
N ILE A 422 -1.12 14.33 4.44
CA ILE A 422 -1.27 12.87 4.53
C ILE A 422 -0.19 12.14 3.73
N SER A 423 0.13 12.62 2.53
CA SER A 423 1.10 11.96 1.64
C SER A 423 2.49 11.88 2.29
N ILE A 424 2.95 12.97 2.87
CA ILE A 424 4.21 13.03 3.61
C ILE A 424 4.13 12.17 4.87
N THR A 425 3.05 12.30 5.68
CA THR A 425 2.92 11.59 6.95
C THR A 425 2.94 10.07 6.75
N VAL A 426 2.27 9.55 5.71
CA VAL A 426 2.23 8.09 5.46
C VAL A 426 3.61 7.53 5.11
N VAL A 427 4.41 8.24 4.32
CA VAL A 427 5.74 7.75 3.90
C VAL A 427 6.75 7.96 5.02
N VAL A 428 6.91 9.21 5.47
CA VAL A 428 7.94 9.56 6.46
C VAL A 428 7.61 8.98 7.83
N GLY A 429 6.34 8.98 8.23
CA GLY A 429 5.89 8.39 9.50
C GLY A 429 6.16 6.89 9.56
N ARG A 430 5.88 6.14 8.48
CA ARG A 430 6.20 4.70 8.42
C ARG A 430 7.71 4.44 8.41
N SER A 431 8.48 5.26 7.71
CA SER A 431 9.95 5.20 7.74
C SER A 431 10.49 5.39 9.15
N LEU A 432 10.01 6.42 9.86
CA LEU A 432 10.41 6.68 11.24
C LEU A 432 9.99 5.56 12.21
N VAL A 433 8.78 5.00 12.07
CA VAL A 433 8.39 3.83 12.88
C VAL A 433 9.35 2.67 12.65
N SER A 434 9.67 2.37 11.39
CA SER A 434 10.63 1.30 11.05
C SER A 434 12.02 1.55 11.64
N LYS A 435 12.50 2.80 11.69
CA LYS A 435 13.79 3.18 12.27
C LYS A 435 13.83 3.10 13.81
N HIS A 436 12.67 3.19 14.48
CA HIS A 436 12.56 3.14 15.93
C HIS A 436 12.10 1.78 16.47
N THR A 437 11.75 0.83 15.62
CA THR A 437 11.33 -0.53 16.01
C THR A 437 12.40 -1.56 15.64
N LEU A 438 12.41 -2.68 16.38
CA LEU A 438 13.39 -3.75 16.17
C LEU A 438 13.24 -4.38 14.78
N PRO A 439 14.35 -4.70 14.08
CA PRO A 439 14.32 -5.32 12.75
C PRO A 439 13.49 -6.60 12.69
N GLU A 440 13.52 -7.42 13.77
CA GLU A 440 12.76 -8.66 13.84
C GLU A 440 11.25 -8.43 13.85
N ASN A 441 10.78 -7.30 14.42
CA ASN A 441 9.37 -6.96 14.57
C ASN A 441 8.77 -6.20 13.40
N GLN A 442 9.57 -5.70 12.45
CA GLN A 442 9.12 -4.79 11.37
C GLN A 442 7.94 -5.34 10.56
N GLY A 443 7.94 -6.63 10.24
CA GLY A 443 6.85 -7.25 9.49
C GLY A 443 5.50 -7.15 10.22
N LEU A 444 5.48 -7.47 11.53
CA LEU A 444 4.28 -7.37 12.38
C LEU A 444 3.88 -5.91 12.63
N VAL A 445 4.84 -5.02 12.85
CA VAL A 445 4.62 -3.58 13.02
C VAL A 445 3.92 -3.00 11.79
N HIS A 446 4.40 -3.30 10.59
CA HIS A 446 3.76 -2.84 9.35
C HIS A 446 2.36 -3.44 9.13
N ALA A 447 2.13 -4.69 9.55
CA ALA A 447 0.80 -5.30 9.50
C ALA A 447 -0.18 -4.59 10.45
N ILE A 448 0.26 -4.24 11.68
CA ILE A 448 -0.54 -3.49 12.65
C ILE A 448 -0.87 -2.09 12.11
N LEU A 449 0.12 -1.35 11.57
CA LEU A 449 -0.10 -0.03 10.96
C LEU A 449 -1.07 -0.10 9.78
N THR A 450 -1.03 -1.16 8.99
CA THR A 450 -1.97 -1.35 7.88
C THR A 450 -3.39 -1.60 8.39
N SER A 451 -3.55 -2.34 9.49
CA SER A 451 -4.84 -2.53 10.15
C SER A 451 -5.40 -1.21 10.69
N PHE A 452 -4.57 -0.37 11.30
CA PHE A 452 -4.98 0.98 11.72
C PHE A 452 -5.42 1.86 10.55
N ASN A 453 -4.73 1.80 9.40
CA ASN A 453 -5.15 2.54 8.22
C ASN A 453 -6.51 2.07 7.68
N ARG A 454 -6.80 0.76 7.70
CA ARG A 454 -8.12 0.25 7.33
C ARG A 454 -9.22 0.71 8.30
N MET A 455 -8.93 0.72 9.61
CA MET A 455 -9.84 1.27 10.61
C MET A 455 -10.08 2.76 10.37
N ALA A 456 -9.07 3.52 10.04
CA ALA A 456 -9.20 4.93 9.68
C ALA A 456 -10.02 5.13 8.40
N GLY A 457 -9.84 4.27 7.39
CA GLY A 457 -10.65 4.25 6.17
C GLY A 457 -12.11 3.85 6.41
N LEU A 458 -12.40 3.13 7.48
CA LEU A 458 -13.76 2.85 7.96
C LEU A 458 -14.36 4.07 8.70
N THR A 459 -13.61 4.63 9.65
CA THR A 459 -14.11 5.66 10.56
C THR A 459 -14.23 7.04 9.91
N GLY A 460 -13.32 7.40 9.00
CA GLY A 460 -13.27 8.73 8.41
C GLY A 460 -14.52 9.10 7.61
N PRO A 461 -14.96 8.32 6.61
CA PRO A 461 -16.17 8.63 5.85
C PRO A 461 -17.44 8.61 6.72
N LEU A 462 -17.56 7.66 7.67
CA LEU A 462 -18.68 7.62 8.61
C LEU A 462 -18.73 8.89 9.48
N PHE A 463 -17.60 9.28 10.06
CA PHE A 463 -17.50 10.48 10.88
C PHE A 463 -17.84 11.74 10.06
N GLY A 464 -17.26 11.89 8.88
CA GLY A 464 -17.43 13.07 8.04
C GLY A 464 -18.88 13.24 7.58
N SER A 465 -19.46 12.21 7.00
CA SER A 465 -20.84 12.30 6.48
C SER A 465 -21.89 12.36 7.58
N SER A 466 -21.71 11.67 8.71
CA SER A 466 -22.65 11.76 9.84
C SER A 466 -22.67 13.16 10.49
N LEU A 467 -21.52 13.83 10.54
CA LEU A 467 -21.41 15.18 11.10
C LEU A 467 -21.54 16.29 10.05
N TYR A 468 -21.84 15.98 8.80
CA TYR A 468 -21.93 16.97 7.73
C TYR A 468 -22.97 18.07 8.00
N THR A 469 -24.09 17.74 8.65
CA THR A 469 -25.11 18.72 9.09
C THR A 469 -24.56 19.70 10.14
N HIS A 470 -23.57 19.26 10.93
CA HIS A 470 -22.91 20.05 11.97
C HIS A 470 -21.46 20.38 11.56
N LYS A 471 -21.27 21.00 10.39
CA LYS A 471 -19.96 21.24 9.74
C LYS A 471 -18.95 21.88 10.69
N THR A 472 -19.38 22.84 11.51
CA THR A 472 -18.51 23.54 12.47
C THR A 472 -18.00 22.59 13.55
N VAL A 473 -18.86 21.74 14.11
CA VAL A 473 -18.47 20.74 15.12
C VAL A 473 -17.47 19.76 14.51
N MET A 474 -17.75 19.26 13.31
CA MET A 474 -16.84 18.39 12.58
C MET A 474 -15.46 19.05 12.36
N GLY A 475 -15.44 20.30 11.86
CA GLY A 475 -14.22 21.06 11.63
C GLY A 475 -13.42 21.29 12.92
N CYS A 476 -14.10 21.66 14.03
CA CYS A 476 -13.45 21.85 15.33
C CYS A 476 -12.86 20.55 15.88
N LEU A 477 -13.55 19.42 15.76
CA LEU A 477 -13.03 18.12 16.21
C LEU A 477 -11.80 17.69 15.38
N ILE A 478 -11.84 17.85 14.07
CA ILE A 478 -10.68 17.57 13.20
C ILE A 478 -9.53 18.50 13.58
N ALA A 479 -9.76 19.80 13.77
CA ALA A 479 -8.73 20.75 14.15
C ALA A 479 -8.12 20.40 15.53
N ALA A 480 -8.95 20.06 16.53
CA ALA A 480 -8.44 19.65 17.85
C ALA A 480 -7.47 18.45 17.72
N VAL A 481 -7.85 17.43 16.96
CA VAL A 481 -7.03 16.25 16.73
C VAL A 481 -5.73 16.61 16.00
N GLN A 482 -5.76 17.47 14.97
CA GLN A 482 -4.58 17.90 14.23
C GLN A 482 -3.65 18.76 15.08
N PHE A 483 -4.18 19.67 15.90
CA PHE A 483 -3.38 20.48 16.83
C PHE A 483 -2.76 19.64 17.95
N ILE A 484 -3.46 18.64 18.50
CA ILE A 484 -2.88 17.67 19.43
C ILE A 484 -1.69 16.95 18.74
N GLY A 485 -1.86 16.51 17.50
CA GLY A 485 -0.77 15.91 16.71
C GLY A 485 0.43 16.83 16.55
N LEU A 486 0.20 18.11 16.25
CA LEU A 486 1.26 19.12 16.15
C LEU A 486 2.02 19.28 17.47
N VAL A 487 1.32 19.41 18.59
CA VAL A 487 1.94 19.51 19.93
C VAL A 487 2.75 18.26 20.23
N LEU A 488 2.19 17.06 19.97
CA LEU A 488 2.89 15.80 20.21
C LEU A 488 4.18 15.68 19.39
N VAL A 489 4.19 16.12 18.12
CA VAL A 489 5.40 16.12 17.28
C VAL A 489 6.44 17.09 17.83
N ILE A 490 6.03 18.29 18.26
CA ILE A 490 6.94 19.28 18.85
C ILE A 490 7.59 18.72 20.12
N VAL A 491 6.81 18.10 21.01
CA VAL A 491 7.31 17.45 22.23
C VAL A 491 8.25 16.28 21.91
N ALA A 492 7.88 15.45 20.93
CA ALA A 492 8.67 14.30 20.52
C ALA A 492 9.88 14.66 19.63
N PHE A 493 9.98 15.90 19.14
CA PHE A 493 10.90 16.30 18.07
C PHE A 493 12.36 15.91 18.29
N ARG A 494 12.84 16.03 19.53
CA ARG A 494 14.21 15.63 19.89
C ARG A 494 14.38 14.11 19.92
N ARG A 495 13.35 13.36 20.34
CA ARG A 495 13.35 11.90 20.43
C ARG A 495 13.20 11.22 19.07
N LEU A 496 12.58 11.91 18.10
CA LEU A 496 12.44 11.45 16.72
C LEU A 496 13.75 11.54 15.91
N LYS A 497 14.83 12.09 16.49
CA LYS A 497 16.13 12.10 15.83
C LYS A 497 16.68 10.67 15.79
N VAL A 498 16.84 10.12 14.59
CA VAL A 498 17.54 8.86 14.40
C VAL A 498 19.04 9.14 14.55
N VAL A 499 19.67 8.52 15.54
CA VAL A 499 21.13 8.55 15.68
C VAL A 499 21.65 7.50 14.67
N ASN A 500 22.29 7.95 13.61
CA ASN A 500 23.02 7.05 12.73
C ASN A 500 24.25 6.56 13.52
N ASN A 501 24.19 5.32 14.03
CA ASN A 501 25.37 4.60 14.53
C ASN A 501 26.09 3.96 13.38
#